data_7241a2d5e46a9242db8f27ce7ee8f0b8
#
_entry.id   7241a2d5e46a9242db8f27ce7ee8f0b8
#
_cell.length_a   1.000
_cell.length_b   1.000
_cell.length_c   1.000
_cell.angle_alpha   90.00
_cell.angle_beta   90.00
_cell.angle_gamma   90.00
#
_symmetry.space_group_name_H-M   'P 1'
#
loop_
_entity.id
_entity.type
_entity.pdbx_description
1 polymer ?
#
loop_
_entity_poly.entity_id
_entity_poly.type
_entity_poly.pdbx_seq_one_letter_code
_entity_poly.pdbx_strand_id
1 'polypeptide(L)' 'MSIQEAWSIVGNQPRWAIKNMVKALGMFTAIHTPEEKLRLEAAKICLKTTNPRYS' A
#
# COMPACT_ATOMS: atom_id res chain seq x y z
N MET A 1 -2.92 7.03 -9.77
CA MET A 1 -2.67 7.34 -8.34
C MET A 1 -1.28 7.92 -8.17
N SER A 2 -1.18 9.04 -7.47
CA SER A 2 0.11 9.69 -7.21
C SER A 2 0.81 9.04 -6.02
N ILE A 3 2.12 9.29 -5.88
CA ILE A 3 2.89 8.77 -4.75
C ILE A 3 2.34 9.29 -3.43
N GLN A 4 2.03 10.59 -3.37
CA GLN A 4 1.48 11.18 -2.16
C GLN A 4 0.12 10.57 -1.80
N GLU A 5 -0.71 10.34 -2.80
CA GLU A 5 -2.01 9.74 -2.59
C GLU A 5 -1.87 8.30 -2.08
N ALA A 6 -0.93 7.54 -2.65
CA ALA A 6 -0.67 6.19 -2.19
C ALA A 6 -0.24 6.15 -0.73
N TRP A 7 0.67 7.04 -0.34
CA TRP A 7 1.12 7.13 1.05
C TRP A 7 0.02 7.61 1.98
N SER A 8 -0.88 8.47 1.49
CA SER A 8 -2.04 8.91 2.28
C SER A 8 -3.00 7.76 2.56
N ILE A 9 -3.21 6.89 1.57
CA ILE A 9 -4.10 5.73 1.72
C ILE A 9 -3.52 4.70 2.67
N VAL A 10 -2.23 4.41 2.55
CA VAL A 10 -1.55 3.40 3.36
C VAL A 10 -1.23 3.93 4.75
N GLY A 11 -0.99 5.23 4.87
CA GLY A 11 -0.52 5.84 6.11
C GLY A 11 1.01 5.79 6.19
N ASN A 12 1.57 6.45 7.18
CA ASN A 12 3.02 6.52 7.37
C ASN A 12 3.55 5.27 8.05
N GLN A 13 3.51 4.16 7.36
CA GLN A 13 3.95 2.89 7.91
C GLN A 13 5.36 2.55 7.44
N PRO A 14 6.13 1.82 8.26
CA PRO A 14 7.44 1.37 7.83
C PRO A 14 7.33 0.37 6.67
N ARG A 15 8.41 0.24 5.93
CA ARG A 15 8.42 -0.59 4.73
C ARG A 15 8.03 -2.04 5.00
N TRP A 16 8.48 -2.61 6.12
CA TRP A 16 8.15 -3.97 6.48
C TRP A 16 6.65 -4.17 6.70
N ALA A 17 5.98 -3.17 7.28
CA ALA A 17 4.54 -3.23 7.49
C ALA A 17 3.78 -3.16 6.16
N ILE A 18 4.23 -2.32 5.25
CA ILE A 18 3.62 -2.20 3.92
C ILE A 18 3.82 -3.51 3.15
N LYS A 19 4.99 -4.10 3.24
CA LYS A 19 5.28 -5.38 2.61
C LYS A 19 4.36 -6.48 3.13
N ASN A 20 4.15 -6.52 4.45
CA ASN A 20 3.23 -7.47 5.05
C ASN A 20 1.79 -7.23 4.59
N MET A 21 1.39 -5.98 4.45
CA MET A 21 0.07 -5.61 3.96
C MET A 21 -0.16 -6.12 2.53
N VAL A 22 0.81 -5.93 1.65
CA VAL A 22 0.72 -6.43 0.28
C VAL A 22 0.62 -7.95 0.26
N LYS A 23 1.42 -8.60 1.08
CA LYS A 23 1.40 -10.06 1.17
C LYS A 23 0.06 -10.58 1.68
N ALA A 24 -0.46 -9.97 2.74
CA ALA A 24 -1.74 -10.38 3.32
C ALA A 24 -2.89 -10.16 2.34
N LEU A 25 -2.96 -8.99 1.70
CA LEU A 25 -4.01 -8.68 0.74
C LEU A 25 -3.90 -9.55 -0.51
N GLY A 26 -2.68 -9.92 -0.89
CA GLY A 26 -2.46 -10.79 -2.04
C GLY A 26 -2.89 -12.23 -1.80
N MET A 27 -2.88 -12.69 -0.54
CA MET A 27 -3.28 -14.04 -0.20
C MET A 27 -4.80 -14.24 -0.22
N PHE A 28 -5.56 -13.17 -0.03
CA PHE A 28 -7.01 -13.24 0.00
C PHE A 28 -7.59 -12.64 -1.28
N THR A 29 -7.32 -13.31 -2.40
CA THR A 29 -7.74 -12.80 -3.71
C THR A 29 -9.23 -13.00 -3.99
N ALA A 30 -9.91 -13.86 -3.26
CA ALA A 30 -11.28 -14.26 -3.56
C ALA A 30 -12.33 -13.21 -3.16
N ILE A 31 -12.04 -12.36 -2.19
CA ILE A 31 -13.01 -11.40 -1.65
C ILE A 31 -12.35 -10.03 -1.48
N HIS A 32 -12.11 -9.34 -2.59
CA HIS A 32 -11.58 -7.99 -2.51
C HIS A 32 -12.70 -6.98 -2.69
N THR A 33 -12.92 -6.16 -1.68
CA THR A 33 -13.76 -4.98 -1.82
C THR A 33 -13.01 -3.93 -2.65
N PRO A 34 -13.70 -2.94 -3.24
CA PRO A 34 -13.02 -1.86 -3.94
C PRO A 34 -12.00 -1.13 -3.07
N GLU A 35 -12.27 -1.00 -1.78
CA GLU A 35 -11.34 -0.36 -0.84
C GLU A 35 -10.07 -1.19 -0.66
N GLU A 36 -10.20 -2.49 -0.57
CA GLU A 36 -9.05 -3.38 -0.43
C GLU A 36 -8.18 -3.36 -1.67
N LYS A 37 -8.79 -3.33 -2.85
CA LYS A 37 -8.06 -3.21 -4.10
C LYS A 37 -7.28 -1.91 -4.16
N LEU A 38 -7.91 -0.82 -3.76
CA LEU A 38 -7.27 0.49 -3.74
C LEU A 38 -6.08 0.50 -2.77
N ARG A 39 -6.27 -0.07 -1.59
CA ARG A 39 -5.21 -0.16 -0.59
C ARG A 39 -4.04 -1.01 -1.07
N LEU A 40 -4.33 -2.13 -1.71
CA LEU A 40 -3.29 -3.00 -2.26
C LEU A 40 -2.48 -2.27 -3.34
N GLU A 41 -3.16 -1.56 -4.22
CA GLU A 41 -2.51 -0.80 -5.27
C GLU A 41 -1.63 0.30 -4.69
N ALA A 42 -2.16 1.03 -3.69
CA ALA A 42 -1.40 2.05 -2.99
C ALA A 42 -0.16 1.46 -2.29
N ALA A 43 -0.31 0.33 -1.64
CA ALA A 43 0.79 -0.34 -0.96
C ALA A 43 1.89 -0.77 -1.95
N LYS A 44 1.51 -1.25 -3.12
CA LYS A 44 2.47 -1.61 -4.16
C LYS A 44 3.27 -0.40 -4.62
N ILE A 45 2.59 0.74 -4.78
CA ILE A 45 3.26 1.98 -5.15
C ILE A 45 4.23 2.41 -4.05
N CYS A 46 3.79 2.31 -2.80
CA CYS A 46 4.64 2.67 -1.66
C CYS A 46 5.90 1.83 -1.58
N LEU A 47 5.82 0.55 -1.93
CA LEU A 47 7.00 -0.33 -1.93
C LEU A 47 8.01 0.04 -3.01
N LYS A 48 7.54 0.64 -4.10
CA LYS A 48 8.40 1.03 -5.21
C LYS A 48 9.00 2.42 -5.03
N THR A 49 8.51 3.18 -4.06
CA THR A 49 8.91 4.57 -3.87
C THR A 49 9.37 4.80 -2.43
N THR A 50 10.05 5.92 -2.21
CA THR A 50 10.43 6.35 -0.87
C THR A 50 9.34 7.26 -0.33
N ASN A 51 9.02 7.13 0.96
CA ASN A 51 8.07 8.00 1.60
C ASN A 51 8.53 9.46 1.47
N PRO A 52 7.73 10.37 0.89
CA PRO A 52 8.13 11.76 0.70
C PRO A 52 8.50 12.48 2.00
N ARG A 53 7.95 12.03 3.13
CA ARG A 53 8.24 12.64 4.42
C ARG A 53 9.62 12.29 4.96
N TYR A 54 10.21 11.23 4.46
CA TYR A 54 11.51 10.73 4.94
C TYR A 54 12.60 10.83 3.87
N SER A 55 12.30 11.43 2.75
CA SER A 55 13.28 11.58 1.67
C SER A 55 14.26 12.73 1.91
#